data_13ec7db8cd1811c3cc11c7cd78bfdefd
#
_entry.id   13ec7db8cd1811c3cc11c7cd78bfdefd
#
_cell.length_a   1.000
_cell.length_b   1.000
_cell.length_c   1.000
_cell.angle_alpha   90.00
_cell.angle_beta   90.00
_cell.angle_gamma   90.00
#
_symmetry.space_group_name_H-M   'P 1'
#
loop_
_entity.id
_entity.type
_entity.pdbx_description
1 polymer ?
#
loop_
_entity_poly.entity_id
_entity_poly.type
_entity_poly.pdbx_seq_one_letter_code
_entity_poly.pdbx_strand_id
1 'polypeptide(L)'
;MTTFVLIHGASQGGWIWQPTAMRLRAAGDLVYAPSLDGCGERRHTLRPGITIATHAAEIADLMFYEDLHDVVLTGTSSGGMVLCRAAELARERIARLVFVDALALLDGERIGEIVNRTGTRVTTPFAVGSSREDAESRMFGALDPELRAWAVARYTLHPIAAMEEPVELKSFWGQSWPRTTVIRCRRSINPPEAHQRRTAEKLNGKYLELDAGHYPMLSDADALVPLLMQG
;
A
#
# COMPACT_ATOMS: atom_id res chain seq x y z
N MET A 1 16.68 -12.02 11.34
CA MET A 1 16.48 -11.56 9.94
C MET A 1 15.02 -11.81 9.60
N THR A 2 14.29 -10.78 9.31
CA THR A 2 12.87 -10.82 8.91
C THR A 2 12.76 -10.52 7.42
N THR A 3 11.79 -11.13 6.73
CA THR A 3 11.53 -10.84 5.32
C THR A 3 10.34 -9.91 5.20
N PHE A 4 10.53 -8.75 4.58
CA PHE A 4 9.48 -7.77 4.32
C PHE A 4 9.16 -7.69 2.82
N VAL A 5 7.87 -7.68 2.48
CA VAL A 5 7.38 -7.29 1.16
C VAL A 5 6.50 -6.06 1.33
N LEU A 6 6.92 -4.92 0.76
CA LEU A 6 6.34 -3.60 0.96
C LEU A 6 5.59 -3.15 -0.30
N ILE A 7 4.26 -3.04 -0.20
CA ILE A 7 3.36 -2.73 -1.32
C ILE A 7 2.97 -1.26 -1.27
N HIS A 8 3.26 -0.52 -2.34
CA HIS A 8 2.94 0.90 -2.46
C HIS A 8 1.46 1.14 -2.78
N GLY A 9 1.01 2.38 -2.56
CA GLY A 9 -0.34 2.83 -2.91
C GLY A 9 -0.46 3.38 -4.34
N ALA A 10 -1.62 3.98 -4.63
CA ALA A 10 -1.91 4.56 -5.93
C ALA A 10 -0.95 5.68 -6.32
N SER A 11 -0.63 5.76 -7.61
CA SER A 11 0.20 6.82 -8.21
C SER A 11 1.65 6.89 -7.71
N GLN A 12 2.11 5.81 -7.10
CA GLN A 12 3.44 5.64 -6.52
C GLN A 12 4.21 4.53 -7.24
N GLY A 13 5.30 4.10 -6.64
CA GLY A 13 6.11 2.93 -6.97
C GLY A 13 6.85 2.47 -5.73
N GLY A 14 7.68 1.46 -5.84
CA GLY A 14 8.52 0.98 -4.73
C GLY A 14 9.36 2.07 -4.07
N TRP A 15 9.65 3.14 -4.80
CA TRP A 15 10.40 4.31 -4.34
C TRP A 15 9.80 4.97 -3.08
N ILE A 16 8.47 4.86 -2.86
CA ILE A 16 7.83 5.46 -1.67
C ILE A 16 8.35 4.85 -0.35
N TRP A 17 8.77 3.59 -0.41
CA TRP A 17 9.29 2.84 0.72
C TRP A 17 10.81 3.00 0.92
N GLN A 18 11.52 3.71 0.04
CA GLN A 18 12.99 3.72 0.04
C GLN A 18 13.62 4.08 1.40
N PRO A 19 13.21 5.15 2.12
CA PRO A 19 13.79 5.47 3.43
C PRO A 19 13.53 4.38 4.48
N THR A 20 12.34 3.80 4.51
CA THR A 20 11.98 2.68 5.40
C THR A 20 12.76 1.42 5.05
N ALA A 21 12.82 1.07 3.76
CA ALA A 21 13.53 -0.12 3.28
C ALA A 21 15.05 -0.06 3.58
N MET A 22 15.64 1.13 3.46
CA MET A 22 17.06 1.33 3.82
C MET A 22 17.32 1.05 5.30
N ARG A 23 16.42 1.48 6.19
CA ARG A 23 16.54 1.26 7.64
C ARG A 23 16.37 -0.21 8.02
N LEU A 24 15.37 -0.87 7.45
CA LEU A 24 15.15 -2.31 7.66
C LEU A 24 16.36 -3.12 7.17
N ARG A 25 16.90 -2.81 5.98
CA ARG A 25 18.11 -3.47 5.47
C ARG A 25 19.33 -3.21 6.34
N ALA A 26 19.48 -1.99 6.86
CA ALA A 26 20.56 -1.66 7.80
C ALA A 26 20.43 -2.42 9.12
N ALA A 27 19.22 -2.82 9.52
CA ALA A 27 18.96 -3.69 10.67
C ALA A 27 19.19 -5.19 10.37
N GLY A 28 19.58 -5.54 9.13
CA GLY A 28 19.86 -6.92 8.71
C GLY A 28 18.66 -7.68 8.15
N ASP A 29 17.57 -6.98 7.82
CA ASP A 29 16.36 -7.60 7.28
C ASP A 29 16.39 -7.69 5.74
N LEU A 30 15.71 -8.70 5.19
CA LEU A 30 15.49 -8.86 3.76
C LEU A 30 14.25 -8.04 3.35
N VAL A 31 14.40 -7.13 2.39
CA VAL A 31 13.34 -6.18 2.04
C VAL A 31 13.14 -6.09 0.54
N TYR A 32 11.93 -6.42 0.11
CA TYR A 32 11.42 -6.23 -1.23
C TYR A 32 10.41 -5.08 -1.24
N ALA A 33 10.58 -4.13 -2.14
CA ALA A 33 9.66 -3.01 -2.35
C ALA A 33 9.44 -2.83 -3.86
N PRO A 34 8.73 -3.76 -4.52
CA PRO A 34 8.53 -3.71 -5.96
C PRO A 34 7.61 -2.56 -6.37
N SER A 35 7.83 -1.98 -7.54
CA SER A 35 6.79 -1.22 -8.23
C SER A 35 5.85 -2.19 -8.94
N LEU A 36 4.55 -2.01 -8.72
CA LEU A 36 3.51 -2.80 -9.36
C LEU A 36 3.42 -2.49 -10.86
N ASP A 37 2.86 -3.41 -11.63
CA ASP A 37 2.71 -3.28 -13.09
C ASP A 37 1.99 -1.96 -13.47
N GLY A 38 2.54 -1.26 -14.46
CA GLY A 38 2.05 0.05 -14.89
C GLY A 38 2.36 1.22 -13.94
N CYS A 39 3.12 1.03 -12.84
CA CYS A 39 3.39 2.03 -11.82
C CYS A 39 4.90 2.39 -11.73
N GLY A 40 5.20 3.59 -11.22
CA GLY A 40 6.57 4.02 -10.96
C GLY A 40 7.48 3.89 -12.20
N GLU A 41 8.65 3.28 -12.03
CA GLU A 41 9.59 3.01 -13.13
C GLU A 41 9.04 2.02 -14.16
N ARG A 42 8.02 1.23 -13.78
CA ARG A 42 7.32 0.31 -14.68
C ARG A 42 6.13 0.95 -15.42
N ARG A 43 5.96 2.28 -15.36
CA ARG A 43 4.86 3.00 -16.06
C ARG A 43 4.78 2.72 -17.56
N HIS A 44 5.88 2.27 -18.17
CA HIS A 44 5.93 1.93 -19.60
C HIS A 44 5.20 0.61 -19.92
N THR A 45 4.89 -0.22 -18.93
CA THR A 45 4.10 -1.45 -19.11
C THR A 45 2.60 -1.20 -18.99
N LEU A 46 2.16 0.05 -18.79
CA LEU A 46 0.76 0.42 -18.65
C LEU A 46 -0.05 -0.03 -19.88
N ARG A 47 -1.11 -0.80 -19.63
CA ARG A 47 -1.99 -1.38 -20.65
C ARG A 47 -3.39 -1.64 -20.05
N PRO A 48 -4.40 -1.97 -20.89
CA PRO A 48 -5.70 -2.45 -20.38
C PRO A 48 -5.55 -3.71 -19.52
N GLY A 49 -6.48 -3.90 -18.57
CA GLY A 49 -6.59 -5.13 -17.80
C GLY A 49 -5.63 -5.23 -16.60
N ILE A 50 -4.92 -4.17 -16.24
CA ILE A 50 -4.16 -4.13 -14.98
C ILE A 50 -5.15 -3.81 -13.85
N THR A 51 -5.44 -4.80 -13.03
CA THR A 51 -6.40 -4.77 -11.91
C THR A 51 -5.71 -5.00 -10.56
N ILE A 52 -6.46 -4.95 -9.47
CA ILE A 52 -5.95 -5.40 -8.14
C ILE A 52 -5.53 -6.88 -8.20
N ALA A 53 -6.26 -7.72 -8.93
CA ALA A 53 -5.90 -9.13 -9.09
C ALA A 53 -4.57 -9.31 -9.84
N THR A 54 -4.31 -8.51 -10.89
CA THR A 54 -3.01 -8.49 -11.59
C THR A 54 -1.87 -8.14 -10.63
N HIS A 55 -2.01 -7.05 -9.90
CA HIS A 55 -1.00 -6.62 -8.92
C HIS A 55 -0.78 -7.65 -7.80
N ALA A 56 -1.85 -8.27 -7.33
CA ALA A 56 -1.77 -9.30 -6.29
C ALA A 56 -1.05 -10.57 -6.78
N ALA A 57 -1.29 -10.97 -8.03
CA ALA A 57 -0.58 -12.10 -8.65
C ALA A 57 0.93 -11.81 -8.73
N GLU A 58 1.34 -10.60 -9.13
CA GLU A 58 2.76 -10.21 -9.15
C GLU A 58 3.43 -10.33 -7.75
N ILE A 59 2.72 -9.95 -6.69
CA ILE A 59 3.24 -10.06 -5.33
C ILE A 59 3.32 -11.53 -4.89
N ALA A 60 2.33 -12.35 -5.24
CA ALA A 60 2.35 -13.78 -4.97
C ALA A 60 3.48 -14.47 -5.74
N ASP A 61 3.66 -14.14 -7.02
CA ASP A 61 4.73 -14.66 -7.86
C ASP A 61 6.12 -14.24 -7.34
N LEU A 62 6.28 -12.97 -6.89
CA LEU A 62 7.50 -12.53 -6.23
C LEU A 62 7.83 -13.42 -5.04
N MET A 63 6.86 -13.67 -4.15
CA MET A 63 7.08 -14.52 -2.99
C MET A 63 7.39 -15.97 -3.37
N PHE A 64 6.81 -16.47 -4.47
CA PHE A 64 7.04 -17.81 -4.96
C PHE A 64 8.42 -17.98 -5.60
N TYR A 65 8.78 -17.13 -6.57
CA TYR A 65 10.02 -17.26 -7.33
C TYR A 65 11.28 -16.89 -6.54
N GLU A 66 11.15 -15.99 -5.56
CA GLU A 66 12.22 -15.67 -4.60
C GLU A 66 12.24 -16.63 -3.40
N ASP A 67 11.38 -17.64 -3.40
CA ASP A 67 11.22 -18.64 -2.33
C ASP A 67 11.09 -18.02 -0.92
N LEU A 68 10.31 -16.95 -0.81
CA LEU A 68 10.13 -16.23 0.44
C LEU A 68 9.14 -16.97 1.34
N HIS A 69 9.52 -17.09 2.60
CA HIS A 69 8.69 -17.65 3.68
C HIS A 69 8.68 -16.71 4.90
N ASP A 70 7.72 -16.90 5.77
CA ASP A 70 7.54 -16.10 6.99
C ASP A 70 7.50 -14.57 6.71
N VAL A 71 6.87 -14.20 5.60
CA VAL A 71 6.85 -12.83 5.09
C VAL A 71 6.00 -11.92 5.98
N VAL A 72 6.54 -10.75 6.31
CA VAL A 72 5.78 -9.60 6.79
C VAL A 72 5.28 -8.83 5.56
N LEU A 73 4.04 -9.13 5.15
CA LEU A 73 3.41 -8.48 4.01
C LEU A 73 2.81 -7.14 4.45
N THR A 74 3.34 -6.05 3.91
CA THR A 74 2.99 -4.69 4.33
C THR A 74 2.42 -3.90 3.15
N GLY A 75 1.29 -3.23 3.35
CA GLY A 75 0.68 -2.39 2.33
C GLY A 75 0.31 -1.00 2.86
N THR A 76 0.45 0.02 2.01
CA THR A 76 -0.02 1.38 2.31
C THR A 76 -1.10 1.83 1.34
N SER A 77 -2.04 2.67 1.80
CA SER A 77 -3.11 3.21 0.94
C SER A 77 -3.83 2.11 0.16
N SER A 78 -4.02 2.25 -1.15
CA SER A 78 -4.59 1.20 -2.02
C SER A 78 -3.73 -0.07 -2.10
N GLY A 79 -2.46 -0.02 -1.73
CA GLY A 79 -1.61 -1.21 -1.60
C GLY A 79 -2.12 -2.22 -0.57
N GLY A 80 -2.96 -1.79 0.38
CA GLY A 80 -3.65 -2.71 1.29
C GLY A 80 -4.67 -3.61 0.60
N MET A 81 -5.28 -3.17 -0.48
CA MET A 81 -6.19 -4.00 -1.30
C MET A 81 -5.40 -5.08 -2.03
N VAL A 82 -4.24 -4.72 -2.58
CA VAL A 82 -3.31 -5.67 -3.21
C VAL A 82 -2.81 -6.68 -2.18
N LEU A 83 -2.46 -6.22 -0.98
CA LEU A 83 -2.07 -7.06 0.15
C LEU A 83 -3.15 -8.10 0.47
N CYS A 84 -4.41 -7.69 0.62
CA CYS A 84 -5.50 -8.61 0.93
C CYS A 84 -5.62 -9.72 -0.13
N ARG A 85 -5.59 -9.36 -1.40
CA ARG A 85 -5.71 -10.33 -2.50
C ARG A 85 -4.45 -11.20 -2.65
N ALA A 86 -3.26 -10.63 -2.50
CA ALA A 86 -2.01 -11.41 -2.53
C ALA A 86 -1.94 -12.41 -1.36
N ALA A 87 -2.44 -12.00 -0.20
CA ALA A 87 -2.52 -12.88 0.97
C ALA A 87 -3.43 -14.09 0.73
N GLU A 88 -4.54 -13.96 -0.02
CA GLU A 88 -5.33 -15.12 -0.43
C GLU A 88 -4.56 -16.09 -1.33
N LEU A 89 -3.70 -15.58 -2.20
CA LEU A 89 -2.96 -16.37 -3.21
C LEU A 89 -1.75 -17.10 -2.62
N ALA A 90 -1.13 -16.54 -1.58
CA ALA A 90 0.13 -17.05 -1.03
C ALA A 90 0.10 -17.14 0.51
N ARG A 91 -1.03 -17.57 1.07
CA ARG A 91 -1.28 -17.59 2.52
C ARG A 91 -0.18 -18.31 3.32
N GLU A 92 0.29 -19.42 2.83
CA GLU A 92 1.29 -20.27 3.48
C GLU A 92 2.67 -19.63 3.62
N ARG A 93 2.92 -18.55 2.88
CA ARG A 93 4.19 -17.80 2.90
C ARG A 93 4.19 -16.62 3.86
N ILE A 94 3.03 -16.31 4.48
CA ILE A 94 2.83 -15.08 5.23
C ILE A 94 2.79 -15.37 6.73
N ALA A 95 3.70 -14.74 7.47
CA ALA A 95 3.72 -14.76 8.92
C ALA A 95 2.91 -13.60 9.52
N ARG A 96 2.81 -12.45 8.82
CA ARG A 96 2.16 -11.26 9.37
C ARG A 96 1.65 -10.33 8.28
N LEU A 97 0.50 -9.69 8.55
CA LEU A 97 -0.06 -8.61 7.73
C LEU A 97 0.12 -7.27 8.44
N VAL A 98 0.59 -6.25 7.72
CA VAL A 98 0.72 -4.89 8.24
C VAL A 98 0.07 -3.89 7.29
N PHE A 99 -0.92 -3.17 7.79
CA PHE A 99 -1.62 -2.10 7.07
C PHE A 99 -1.12 -0.75 7.57
N VAL A 100 -0.43 0.01 6.74
CA VAL A 100 0.09 1.33 7.09
C VAL A 100 -0.77 2.38 6.41
N ASP A 101 -1.69 2.97 7.16
CA ASP A 101 -2.67 3.93 6.67
C ASP A 101 -3.32 3.46 5.37
N ALA A 102 -3.81 2.21 5.38
CA ALA A 102 -4.15 1.44 4.20
C ALA A 102 -5.65 1.10 4.09
N LEU A 103 -6.05 0.81 2.86
CA LEU A 103 -7.39 0.33 2.51
C LEU A 103 -7.43 -1.20 2.59
N ALA A 104 -8.44 -1.73 3.28
CA ALA A 104 -8.79 -3.15 3.27
C ALA A 104 -10.29 -3.27 2.99
N LEU A 105 -10.64 -3.32 1.72
CA LEU A 105 -12.02 -3.36 1.26
C LEU A 105 -12.65 -4.74 1.49
N LEU A 106 -13.94 -4.77 1.72
CA LEU A 106 -14.71 -6.01 1.70
C LEU A 106 -14.91 -6.47 0.25
N ASP A 107 -15.24 -7.74 0.07
CA ASP A 107 -15.58 -8.27 -1.25
C ASP A 107 -16.69 -7.44 -1.91
N GLY A 108 -16.48 -7.03 -3.14
CA GLY A 108 -17.39 -6.17 -3.91
C GLY A 108 -17.31 -4.67 -3.61
N GLU A 109 -16.68 -4.22 -2.52
CA GLU A 109 -16.51 -2.79 -2.23
C GLU A 109 -15.59 -2.10 -3.25
N ARG A 110 -15.81 -0.79 -3.44
CA ARG A 110 -14.99 0.10 -4.29
C ARG A 110 -14.30 1.16 -3.45
N ILE A 111 -13.14 1.64 -3.88
CA ILE A 111 -12.40 2.71 -3.18
C ILE A 111 -13.28 3.95 -2.99
N GLY A 112 -14.06 4.32 -4.02
CA GLY A 112 -14.92 5.52 -3.98
C GLY A 112 -16.02 5.49 -2.94
N GLU A 113 -16.36 4.34 -2.39
CA GLU A 113 -17.32 4.18 -1.29
C GLU A 113 -16.69 4.49 0.08
N ILE A 114 -15.37 4.42 0.17
CA ILE A 114 -14.63 4.61 1.42
C ILE A 114 -13.90 5.96 1.44
N VAL A 115 -13.28 6.34 0.32
CA VAL A 115 -12.42 7.52 0.23
C VAL A 115 -13.12 8.63 -0.52
N ASN A 116 -13.30 9.76 0.14
CA ASN A 116 -13.77 10.97 -0.53
C ASN A 116 -12.61 11.61 -1.32
N ARG A 117 -12.60 11.39 -2.63
CA ARG A 117 -11.61 11.97 -3.52
C ARG A 117 -12.03 13.37 -3.93
N THR A 118 -11.23 14.34 -3.57
CA THR A 118 -11.40 15.74 -3.94
C THR A 118 -10.26 16.18 -4.85
N GLY A 119 -10.49 17.23 -5.68
CA GLY A 119 -9.49 17.79 -6.60
C GLY A 119 -9.71 17.41 -8.04
N THR A 120 -8.78 17.86 -8.90
CA THR A 120 -8.84 17.66 -10.33
C THR A 120 -8.39 16.26 -10.70
N ARG A 121 -9.32 15.49 -11.27
CA ARG A 121 -9.05 14.14 -11.74
C ARG A 121 -8.53 14.18 -13.18
N VAL A 122 -7.42 13.50 -13.42
CA VAL A 122 -6.87 13.22 -14.75
C VAL A 122 -7.17 11.78 -15.11
N THR A 123 -7.75 11.55 -16.27
CA THR A 123 -8.08 10.21 -16.77
C THR A 123 -7.56 10.05 -18.19
N THR A 124 -6.93 8.92 -18.44
CA THR A 124 -6.55 8.46 -19.78
C THR A 124 -7.28 7.15 -20.07
N PRO A 125 -7.18 6.56 -21.27
CA PRO A 125 -7.83 5.28 -21.54
C PRO A 125 -7.47 4.14 -20.56
N PHE A 126 -6.29 4.19 -19.95
CA PHE A 126 -5.79 3.09 -19.10
C PHE A 126 -5.36 3.51 -17.72
N ALA A 127 -5.33 4.81 -17.41
CA ALA A 127 -4.85 5.31 -16.14
C ALA A 127 -5.66 6.48 -15.61
N VAL A 128 -5.62 6.65 -14.28
CA VAL A 128 -6.30 7.71 -13.55
C VAL A 128 -5.40 8.20 -12.41
N GLY A 129 -5.60 9.45 -12.01
CA GLY A 129 -4.93 10.04 -10.86
C GLY A 129 -5.33 11.49 -10.66
N SER A 130 -4.64 12.18 -9.76
CA SER A 130 -4.77 13.63 -9.56
C SER A 130 -4.00 14.40 -10.64
N SER A 131 -4.36 15.66 -10.85
CA SER A 131 -3.49 16.55 -11.62
C SER A 131 -2.13 16.70 -10.93
N ARG A 132 -1.11 17.14 -11.66
CA ARG A 132 0.22 17.37 -11.05
C ARG A 132 0.18 18.44 -9.96
N GLU A 133 -0.64 19.46 -10.15
CA GLU A 133 -0.87 20.52 -9.16
C GLU A 133 -1.51 19.97 -7.88
N ASP A 134 -2.53 19.12 -8.01
CA ASP A 134 -3.15 18.46 -6.85
C ASP A 134 -2.21 17.42 -6.22
N ALA A 135 -1.38 16.75 -6.99
CA ALA A 135 -0.36 15.87 -6.45
C ALA A 135 0.63 16.64 -5.58
N GLU A 136 1.05 17.83 -6.00
CA GLU A 136 1.96 18.70 -5.26
C GLU A 136 1.31 19.33 -4.01
N SER A 137 0.13 19.95 -4.19
CA SER A 137 -0.50 20.76 -3.14
C SER A 137 -1.29 19.96 -2.12
N ARG A 138 -1.83 18.80 -2.50
CA ARG A 138 -2.76 17.99 -1.70
C ARG A 138 -2.21 16.62 -1.36
N MET A 139 -1.81 15.84 -2.39
CA MET A 139 -1.34 14.47 -2.16
C MET A 139 -0.04 14.47 -1.33
N PHE A 140 0.95 15.22 -1.76
CA PHE A 140 2.25 15.36 -1.08
C PHE A 140 2.41 16.68 -0.31
N GLY A 141 1.34 17.50 -0.21
CA GLY A 141 1.37 18.83 0.36
C GLY A 141 1.87 18.92 1.81
N ALA A 142 1.68 17.86 2.59
CA ALA A 142 2.13 17.78 3.98
C ALA A 142 3.62 17.43 4.14
N LEU A 143 4.32 17.05 3.06
CA LEU A 143 5.76 16.81 3.08
C LEU A 143 6.54 18.12 3.09
N ASP A 144 7.78 18.10 3.62
CA ASP A 144 8.67 19.23 3.46
C ASP A 144 8.94 19.54 1.97
N PRO A 145 9.33 20.77 1.62
CA PRO A 145 9.40 21.20 0.22
C PRO A 145 10.34 20.37 -0.65
N GLU A 146 11.47 19.94 -0.14
CA GLU A 146 12.46 19.16 -0.89
C GLU A 146 11.94 17.74 -1.15
N LEU A 147 11.44 17.08 -0.11
CA LEU A 147 10.86 15.73 -0.19
C LEU A 147 9.60 15.72 -1.05
N ARG A 148 8.78 16.77 -0.98
CA ARG A 148 7.61 16.96 -1.85
C ARG A 148 8.00 17.04 -3.31
N ALA A 149 8.96 17.89 -3.66
CA ALA A 149 9.45 18.03 -5.02
C ALA A 149 10.00 16.70 -5.56
N TRP A 150 10.74 15.97 -4.72
CA TRP A 150 11.26 14.65 -5.02
C TRP A 150 10.15 13.62 -5.29
N ALA A 151 9.09 13.61 -4.46
CA ALA A 151 7.94 12.71 -4.61
C ALA A 151 7.10 13.05 -5.86
N VAL A 152 6.81 14.34 -6.09
CA VAL A 152 6.06 14.82 -7.27
C VAL A 152 6.80 14.51 -8.58
N ALA A 153 8.13 14.55 -8.58
CA ALA A 153 8.92 14.17 -9.77
C ALA A 153 8.75 12.69 -10.13
N ARG A 154 8.38 11.83 -9.16
CA ARG A 154 8.17 10.37 -9.31
C ARG A 154 6.71 9.96 -9.41
N TYR A 155 5.79 10.90 -9.24
CA TYR A 155 4.36 10.68 -9.39
C TYR A 155 4.02 10.19 -10.79
N THR A 156 3.18 9.15 -10.88
CA THR A 156 2.62 8.64 -12.14
C THR A 156 1.11 8.45 -11.98
N LEU A 157 0.35 8.47 -13.08
CA LEU A 157 -1.03 7.98 -13.05
C LEU A 157 -1.03 6.48 -12.71
N HIS A 158 -2.13 5.99 -12.15
CA HIS A 158 -2.30 4.60 -11.71
C HIS A 158 -3.23 3.86 -12.66
N PRO A 159 -3.07 2.54 -12.89
CA PRO A 159 -3.99 1.76 -13.72
C PRO A 159 -5.44 1.94 -13.30
N ILE A 160 -6.30 2.30 -14.26
CA ILE A 160 -7.68 2.73 -13.97
C ILE A 160 -8.52 1.61 -13.37
N ALA A 161 -8.39 0.37 -13.88
CA ALA A 161 -9.17 -0.76 -13.39
C ALA A 161 -8.83 -1.10 -11.93
N ALA A 162 -7.55 -1.00 -11.54
CA ALA A 162 -7.13 -1.18 -10.15
C ALA A 162 -7.71 -0.13 -9.18
N MET A 163 -8.19 1.01 -9.70
CA MET A 163 -8.75 2.11 -8.89
C MET A 163 -10.27 2.21 -8.92
N GLU A 164 -10.92 1.65 -9.92
CA GLU A 164 -12.35 1.86 -10.18
C GLU A 164 -13.17 0.56 -10.08
N GLU A 165 -12.55 -0.59 -10.31
CA GLU A 165 -13.26 -1.86 -10.20
C GLU A 165 -13.50 -2.26 -8.75
N PRO A 166 -14.54 -3.04 -8.47
CA PRO A 166 -14.75 -3.60 -7.15
C PRO A 166 -13.62 -4.58 -6.81
N VAL A 167 -13.26 -4.65 -5.54
CA VAL A 167 -12.31 -5.66 -5.07
C VAL A 167 -12.98 -7.04 -5.08
N GLU A 168 -12.26 -8.04 -5.57
CA GLU A 168 -12.68 -9.45 -5.51
C GLU A 168 -11.86 -10.20 -4.45
N LEU A 169 -12.50 -10.56 -3.34
CA LEU A 169 -11.91 -11.30 -2.22
C LEU A 169 -12.80 -12.50 -1.86
N LYS A 170 -12.36 -13.70 -2.24
CA LYS A 170 -13.17 -14.93 -2.05
C LYS A 170 -13.11 -15.48 -0.64
N SER A 171 -11.99 -15.34 0.04
CA SER A 171 -11.73 -16.01 1.31
C SER A 171 -11.02 -15.16 2.36
N PHE A 172 -10.44 -14.01 1.99
CA PHE A 172 -9.59 -13.21 2.87
C PHE A 172 -10.25 -12.92 4.23
N TRP A 173 -11.49 -12.45 4.23
CA TRP A 173 -12.20 -12.06 5.44
C TRP A 173 -12.76 -13.24 6.25
N GLY A 174 -12.85 -14.42 5.65
CA GLY A 174 -13.29 -15.66 6.32
C GLY A 174 -12.15 -16.48 6.91
N GLN A 175 -10.89 -16.05 6.69
CA GLN A 175 -9.72 -16.72 7.21
C GLN A 175 -9.20 -16.07 8.49
N SER A 176 -8.57 -16.89 9.33
CA SER A 176 -7.75 -16.40 10.46
C SER A 176 -6.35 -16.08 9.96
N TRP A 177 -5.85 -14.90 10.26
CA TRP A 177 -4.48 -14.48 9.94
C TRP A 177 -3.60 -14.55 11.19
N PRO A 178 -2.35 -15.06 11.09
CA PRO A 178 -1.52 -15.36 12.28
C PRO A 178 -1.29 -14.11 13.15
N ARG A 179 -0.96 -13.01 12.51
CA ARG A 179 -0.76 -11.70 13.17
C ARG A 179 -1.15 -10.59 12.19
N THR A 180 -1.91 -9.64 12.68
CA THR A 180 -2.28 -8.46 11.89
C THR A 180 -2.03 -7.20 12.69
N THR A 181 -1.45 -6.19 12.05
CA THR A 181 -1.27 -4.86 12.62
C THR A 181 -1.83 -3.81 11.67
N VAL A 182 -2.65 -2.92 12.19
CA VAL A 182 -3.15 -1.74 11.47
C VAL A 182 -2.53 -0.51 12.13
N ILE A 183 -1.76 0.25 11.37
CA ILE A 183 -1.09 1.47 11.80
C ILE A 183 -1.80 2.65 11.13
N ARG A 184 -2.58 3.38 11.90
CA ARG A 184 -3.25 4.61 11.45
C ARG A 184 -2.32 5.80 11.60
N CYS A 185 -2.25 6.65 10.58
CA CYS A 185 -1.58 7.94 10.65
C CYS A 185 -2.56 9.02 11.12
N ARG A 186 -2.34 9.61 12.30
CA ARG A 186 -3.30 10.53 12.94
C ARG A 186 -3.53 11.82 12.16
N ARG A 187 -2.55 12.27 11.39
CA ARG A 187 -2.64 13.49 10.55
C ARG A 187 -3.15 13.22 9.13
N SER A 188 -3.48 11.95 8.84
CA SER A 188 -4.12 11.55 7.58
C SER A 188 -5.64 11.57 7.70
N ILE A 189 -6.32 12.00 6.64
CA ILE A 189 -7.79 11.98 6.55
C ILE A 189 -8.32 10.81 5.72
N ASN A 190 -7.47 10.17 4.94
CA ASN A 190 -7.80 9.03 4.08
C ASN A 190 -6.71 7.96 4.15
N PRO A 191 -7.09 6.68 4.38
CA PRO A 191 -8.44 6.18 4.65
C PRO A 191 -9.01 6.69 5.99
N PRO A 192 -10.35 6.80 6.10
CA PRO A 192 -11.00 7.24 7.35
C PRO A 192 -10.65 6.30 8.52
N GLU A 193 -10.59 6.88 9.73
CA GLU A 193 -10.32 6.11 10.96
C GLU A 193 -11.26 4.93 11.12
N ALA A 194 -12.58 5.15 10.91
CA ALA A 194 -13.58 4.10 11.05
C ALA A 194 -13.30 2.88 10.13
N HIS A 195 -12.80 3.12 8.91
CA HIS A 195 -12.39 2.05 8.00
C HIS A 195 -11.19 1.25 8.54
N GLN A 196 -10.20 1.94 9.08
CA GLN A 196 -8.99 1.31 9.61
C GLN A 196 -9.30 0.53 10.91
N ARG A 197 -10.19 1.04 11.77
CA ARG A 197 -10.70 0.32 12.96
C ARG A 197 -11.49 -0.93 12.53
N ARG A 198 -12.40 -0.81 11.55
CA ARG A 198 -13.11 -1.96 10.97
C ARG A 198 -12.13 -3.06 10.51
N THR A 199 -11.04 -2.66 9.86
CA THR A 199 -10.01 -3.61 9.40
C THR A 199 -9.38 -4.34 10.58
N ALA A 200 -8.94 -3.62 11.61
CA ALA A 200 -8.33 -4.22 12.79
C ALA A 200 -9.30 -5.16 13.53
N GLU A 201 -10.54 -4.74 13.72
CA GLU A 201 -11.59 -5.54 14.38
C GLU A 201 -11.88 -6.84 13.62
N LYS A 202 -12.13 -6.75 12.30
CA LYS A 202 -12.43 -7.94 11.47
C LYS A 202 -11.30 -8.95 11.39
N LEU A 203 -10.05 -8.48 11.47
CA LEU A 203 -8.87 -9.33 11.40
C LEU A 203 -8.34 -9.73 12.80
N ASN A 204 -9.04 -9.34 13.87
CA ASN A 204 -8.57 -9.50 15.24
C ASN A 204 -7.14 -9.00 15.40
N GLY A 205 -6.83 -7.88 14.75
CA GLY A 205 -5.52 -7.29 14.63
C GLY A 205 -5.24 -6.21 15.67
N LYS A 206 -3.96 -5.98 15.92
CA LYS A 206 -3.50 -4.86 16.75
C LYS A 206 -3.73 -3.54 16.01
N TYR A 207 -4.40 -2.58 16.67
CA TYR A 207 -4.56 -1.22 16.17
C TYR A 207 -3.55 -0.30 16.83
N LEU A 208 -2.74 0.39 16.03
CA LEU A 208 -1.72 1.33 16.47
C LEU A 208 -1.95 2.69 15.82
N GLU A 209 -1.51 3.74 16.48
CA GLU A 209 -1.53 5.10 15.94
C GLU A 209 -0.12 5.66 15.84
N LEU A 210 0.16 6.33 14.74
CA LEU A 210 1.39 7.05 14.49
C LEU A 210 1.08 8.53 14.26
N ASP A 211 1.80 9.42 14.91
CA ASP A 211 1.66 10.85 14.69
C ASP A 211 2.41 11.28 13.42
N ALA A 212 1.85 10.93 12.28
CA ALA A 212 2.39 11.18 10.96
C ALA A 212 1.27 11.51 9.96
N GLY A 213 1.66 12.05 8.79
CA GLY A 213 0.81 12.15 7.61
C GLY A 213 0.66 10.82 6.88
N HIS A 214 0.00 10.84 5.71
CA HIS A 214 -0.29 9.63 4.91
C HIS A 214 0.95 8.87 4.41
N TYR A 215 2.11 9.47 4.43
CA TYR A 215 3.36 8.90 3.88
C TYR A 215 4.45 8.72 4.94
N PRO A 216 4.19 8.03 6.08
CA PRO A 216 5.20 7.87 7.13
C PRO A 216 6.41 7.08 6.65
N MET A 217 6.23 6.19 5.65
CA MET A 217 7.31 5.40 5.07
C MET A 217 8.36 6.27 4.35
N LEU A 218 7.98 7.49 4.00
CA LEU A 218 8.84 8.47 3.33
C LEU A 218 9.34 9.54 4.30
N SER A 219 8.45 10.14 5.10
CA SER A 219 8.76 11.29 5.97
C SER A 219 9.15 10.93 7.40
N ASP A 220 8.63 9.82 7.94
CA ASP A 220 8.73 9.45 9.35
C ASP A 220 9.23 8.00 9.54
N ALA A 221 10.15 7.56 8.64
CA ALA A 221 10.62 6.18 8.61
C ALA A 221 11.23 5.71 9.95
N ASP A 222 11.89 6.60 10.69
CA ASP A 222 12.47 6.30 12.01
C ASP A 222 11.39 5.95 13.05
N ALA A 223 10.23 6.57 12.96
CA ALA A 223 9.09 6.27 13.84
C ALA A 223 8.28 5.06 13.35
N LEU A 224 8.24 4.81 12.02
CA LEU A 224 7.51 3.72 11.43
C LEU A 224 8.21 2.36 11.60
N VAL A 225 9.53 2.30 11.40
CA VAL A 225 10.29 1.03 11.43
C VAL A 225 10.10 0.24 12.73
N PRO A 226 10.16 0.84 13.93
CA PRO A 226 9.88 0.11 15.17
C PRO A 226 8.48 -0.52 15.21
N LEU A 227 7.46 0.12 14.61
CA LEU A 227 6.11 -0.43 14.54
C LEU A 227 6.00 -1.59 13.56
N LEU A 228 6.75 -1.53 12.44
CA LEU A 228 6.85 -2.65 11.48
C LEU A 228 7.55 -3.87 12.09
N MET A 229 8.49 -3.66 12.99
CA MET A 229 9.25 -4.73 13.63
C MET A 229 8.53 -5.35 14.83
N GLN A 230 7.55 -4.66 15.42
CA GLN A 230 6.74 -5.20 16.51
C GLN A 230 5.85 -6.34 16.00
N GLY A 231 6.20 -7.56 16.33
CA GLY A 231 5.47 -8.76 15.95
C GLY A 231 4.68 -9.37 17.08
#